data_6c91a85dc01568b6c15fe27ea5894279
#
_entry.id   6c91a85dc01568b6c15fe27ea5894279
#
_cell.length_a   1.000
_cell.length_b   1.000
_cell.length_c   1.000
_cell.angle_alpha   90.00
_cell.angle_beta   90.00
_cell.angle_gamma   90.00
#
_symmetry.space_group_name_H-M   'P 1'
#
loop_
_entity.id
_entity.type
_entity.pdbx_description
1 polymer ?
#
loop_
_entity_poly.entity_id
_entity_poly.type
_entity_poly.pdbx_seq_one_letter_code
_entity_poly.pdbx_strand_id
1 'polypeptide(L)'
;MNGTGRACGSGGAALPAGARPLISALMFSAGLLGNLLALGLLLRGRRGPRQRPLALFHVLVLALVVTDLLGTCSVSPLVLASYHRNRTLTTLARGGHICLYFGFAMSFFGLATMLILFTMALERCLALGRPYFYERFLSPRTGLVALPAIYTFSAAFCSLPLLGFGRYVQYCPGTWCFIQMHLDSHQSNGEVAGLNVTFSLLYATLLLFLILAVLLCNLSVIVNLARMHRRGQRTRRVTTLEQPRVATGCGRRTFSMAEEIDHLLLLSIMTITFVICSLPFTIRAYVNKFSGEEADHEWDLLALRFLSINSIVDPWVFAILRPPLLRLLRSVLCCQVTATAPHGRAAAPAVAKLAARLDLCGQLQENPAS
;
A
#
# COMPACT_ATOMS: atom_id res chain seq x y z
N MET A 1 -15.14 -36.44 -3.25
CA MET A 1 -15.30 -35.84 -1.92
C MET A 1 -16.45 -34.85 -2.04
N ASN A 2 -17.61 -35.20 -1.54
CA ASN A 2 -18.87 -34.47 -1.68
C ASN A 2 -18.82 -33.19 -0.81
N GLY A 3 -18.44 -32.06 -1.37
CA GLY A 3 -18.64 -30.76 -0.76
C GLY A 3 -20.06 -30.31 -1.02
N THR A 4 -20.92 -30.41 -0.01
CA THR A 4 -22.24 -29.83 0.00
C THR A 4 -22.07 -28.31 -0.03
N GLY A 5 -22.07 -27.73 -1.22
CA GLY A 5 -22.25 -26.31 -1.46
C GLY A 5 -23.64 -25.88 -0.97
N ARG A 6 -23.79 -25.71 0.35
CA ARG A 6 -24.95 -24.99 0.88
C ARG A 6 -24.81 -23.56 0.44
N ALA A 7 -25.64 -23.20 -0.52
CA ALA A 7 -25.88 -21.82 -0.88
C ALA A 7 -26.02 -21.00 0.42
N CYS A 8 -25.11 -20.06 0.64
CA CYS A 8 -25.34 -18.96 1.56
C CYS A 8 -26.45 -18.08 0.94
N GLY A 9 -27.66 -18.60 0.98
CA GLY A 9 -28.80 -17.82 0.54
C GLY A 9 -28.85 -16.53 1.34
N SER A 10 -29.24 -15.45 0.70
CA SER A 10 -29.40 -14.10 1.23
C SER A 10 -30.29 -13.96 2.48
N GLY A 11 -30.63 -15.06 3.16
CA GLY A 11 -31.48 -15.13 4.33
C GLY A 11 -30.92 -15.83 5.56
N GLY A 12 -29.69 -16.30 5.55
CA GLY A 12 -29.08 -16.94 6.73
C GLY A 12 -28.81 -15.91 7.83
N ALA A 13 -29.55 -15.94 8.94
CA ALA A 13 -29.39 -15.00 10.05
C ALA A 13 -28.14 -15.31 10.91
N ALA A 14 -27.68 -16.57 10.94
CA ALA A 14 -26.56 -17.04 11.74
C ALA A 14 -25.36 -17.39 10.88
N LEU A 15 -24.15 -17.27 11.46
CA LEU A 15 -22.92 -17.71 10.82
C LEU A 15 -22.85 -19.25 10.75
N PRO A 16 -22.11 -19.83 9.78
CA PRO A 16 -21.91 -21.27 9.70
C PRO A 16 -21.27 -21.82 10.98
N ALA A 17 -21.71 -23.05 11.38
CA ALA A 17 -21.12 -23.71 12.53
C ALA A 17 -19.60 -23.91 12.33
N GLY A 18 -18.79 -23.45 13.28
CA GLY A 18 -17.32 -23.52 13.20
C GLY A 18 -16.63 -22.30 12.61
N ALA A 19 -17.35 -21.24 12.23
CA ALA A 19 -16.74 -19.99 11.81
C ALA A 19 -15.90 -19.37 12.94
N ARG A 20 -14.58 -19.19 12.71
CA ARG A 20 -13.63 -18.70 13.70
C ARG A 20 -13.19 -17.27 13.38
N PRO A 21 -13.17 -16.34 14.36
CA PRO A 21 -12.76 -14.95 14.15
C PRO A 21 -11.23 -14.76 14.01
N LEU A 22 -10.43 -15.84 14.16
CA LEU A 22 -8.98 -15.76 14.30
C LEU A 22 -8.32 -14.96 13.16
N ILE A 23 -8.64 -15.30 11.91
CA ILE A 23 -8.06 -14.61 10.74
C ILE A 23 -8.42 -13.11 10.76
N SER A 24 -9.69 -12.80 10.98
CA SER A 24 -10.17 -11.41 11.04
C SER A 24 -9.57 -10.63 12.20
N ALA A 25 -9.41 -11.27 13.37
CA ALA A 25 -8.77 -10.66 14.53
C ALA A 25 -7.27 -10.40 14.29
N LEU A 26 -6.56 -11.34 13.66
CA LEU A 26 -5.15 -11.16 13.29
C LEU A 26 -4.99 -10.04 12.25
N MET A 27 -5.82 -10.00 11.21
CA MET A 27 -5.81 -8.92 10.22
C MET A 27 -6.05 -7.55 10.87
N PHE A 28 -7.06 -7.45 11.74
CA PHE A 28 -7.33 -6.21 12.48
C PHE A 28 -6.16 -5.79 13.37
N SER A 29 -5.63 -6.71 14.16
CA SER A 29 -4.50 -6.42 15.07
C SER A 29 -3.26 -5.98 14.30
N ALA A 30 -2.91 -6.68 13.23
CA ALA A 30 -1.77 -6.35 12.39
C ALA A 30 -1.94 -4.98 11.69
N GLY A 31 -3.13 -4.70 11.14
CA GLY A 31 -3.44 -3.42 10.51
C GLY A 31 -3.42 -2.27 11.52
N LEU A 32 -4.06 -2.44 12.67
CA LEU A 32 -4.08 -1.41 13.71
C LEU A 32 -2.67 -1.11 14.25
N LEU A 33 -1.92 -2.13 14.63
CA LEU A 33 -0.57 -1.98 15.18
C LEU A 33 0.40 -1.40 14.14
N GLY A 34 0.37 -1.89 12.90
CA GLY A 34 1.21 -1.39 11.83
C GLY A 34 0.97 0.08 11.53
N ASN A 35 -0.29 0.49 11.38
CA ASN A 35 -0.66 1.87 11.10
C ASN A 35 -0.36 2.81 12.27
N LEU A 36 -0.59 2.39 13.53
CA LEU A 36 -0.21 3.18 14.70
C LEU A 36 1.30 3.33 14.83
N LEU A 37 2.07 2.28 14.57
CA LEU A 37 3.53 2.33 14.56
C LEU A 37 4.04 3.28 13.47
N ALA A 38 3.55 3.15 12.24
CA ALA A 38 3.91 4.03 11.14
C ALA A 38 3.58 5.49 11.44
N LEU A 39 2.39 5.77 11.97
CA LEU A 39 1.96 7.10 12.40
C LEU A 39 2.88 7.66 13.49
N GLY A 40 3.18 6.87 14.50
CA GLY A 40 4.11 7.25 15.59
C GLY A 40 5.50 7.61 15.07
N LEU A 41 6.05 6.80 14.14
CA LEU A 41 7.33 7.06 13.49
C LEU A 41 7.32 8.33 12.64
N LEU A 42 6.23 8.59 11.90
CA LEU A 42 6.06 9.81 11.11
C LEU A 42 6.02 11.06 11.99
N LEU A 43 5.25 11.02 13.07
CA LEU A 43 5.10 12.14 14.00
C LEU A 43 6.39 12.41 14.81
N ARG A 44 7.09 11.34 15.23
CA ARG A 44 8.36 11.47 15.95
C ARG A 44 9.46 12.07 15.08
N GLY A 45 9.51 11.72 13.81
CA GLY A 45 10.46 12.28 12.84
C GLY A 45 10.27 13.79 12.61
N ARG A 46 9.09 14.33 12.90
CA ARG A 46 8.77 15.78 12.81
C ARG A 46 9.26 16.61 13.99
N ARG A 47 9.54 16.00 15.13
CA ARG A 47 9.94 16.69 16.37
C ARG A 47 11.46 16.94 16.48
N GLY A 48 12.26 16.61 15.47
CA GLY A 48 13.69 16.84 15.45
C GLY A 48 14.06 18.33 15.26
N PRO A 49 15.23 18.78 15.75
CA PRO A 49 15.64 20.19 15.75
C PRO A 49 15.87 20.80 14.34
N ARG A 50 15.95 20.00 13.30
CA ARG A 50 15.95 20.44 11.89
C ARG A 50 14.59 20.16 11.27
N GLN A 51 13.66 21.12 11.39
CA GLN A 51 12.42 21.12 10.60
C GLN A 51 12.76 21.32 9.11
N ARG A 52 12.96 20.21 8.39
CA ARG A 52 12.95 20.26 6.92
C ARG A 52 11.52 20.60 6.46
N PRO A 53 11.34 21.47 5.45
CA PRO A 53 10.02 21.69 4.88
C PRO A 53 9.40 20.34 4.48
N LEU A 54 8.11 20.18 4.80
CA LEU A 54 7.38 18.93 4.49
C LEU A 54 7.47 18.67 2.99
N ALA A 55 8.19 17.65 2.58
CA ALA A 55 8.13 17.19 1.20
C ALA A 55 6.72 16.63 0.93
N LEU A 56 6.19 16.87 -0.28
CA LEU A 56 4.86 16.39 -0.70
C LEU A 56 4.70 14.88 -0.45
N PHE A 57 5.75 14.11 -0.71
CA PHE A 57 5.80 12.67 -0.44
C PHE A 57 5.46 12.31 1.01
N HIS A 58 5.98 13.05 1.99
CA HIS A 58 5.69 12.78 3.41
C HIS A 58 4.22 13.09 3.78
N VAL A 59 3.62 14.09 3.12
CA VAL A 59 2.18 14.39 3.30
C VAL A 59 1.35 13.24 2.77
N LEU A 60 1.69 12.70 1.59
CA LEU A 60 1.00 11.57 0.98
C LEU A 60 1.14 10.28 1.81
N VAL A 61 2.35 9.98 2.32
CA VAL A 61 2.56 8.83 3.22
C VAL A 61 1.75 8.97 4.51
N LEU A 62 1.70 10.17 5.10
CA LEU A 62 0.87 10.41 6.29
C LEU A 62 -0.62 10.21 5.98
N ALA A 63 -1.09 10.73 4.84
CA ALA A 63 -2.46 10.53 4.39
C ALA A 63 -2.78 9.05 4.16
N LEU A 64 -1.87 8.28 3.55
CA LEU A 64 -2.00 6.84 3.34
C LEU A 64 -2.22 6.12 4.68
N VAL A 65 -1.31 6.31 5.64
CA VAL A 65 -1.38 5.67 6.95
C VAL A 65 -2.66 6.04 7.72
N VAL A 66 -3.08 7.31 7.65
CA VAL A 66 -4.33 7.76 8.28
C VAL A 66 -5.56 7.13 7.60
N THR A 67 -5.57 7.06 6.27
CA THR A 67 -6.65 6.44 5.48
C THR A 67 -6.80 4.96 5.82
N ASP A 68 -5.69 4.23 5.86
CA ASP A 68 -5.66 2.80 6.19
C ASP A 68 -6.09 2.54 7.64
N LEU A 69 -5.67 3.40 8.58
CA LEU A 69 -6.10 3.32 9.97
C LEU A 69 -7.61 3.55 10.10
N LEU A 70 -8.15 4.59 9.46
CA LEU A 70 -9.57 4.89 9.47
C LEU A 70 -10.38 3.77 8.80
N GLY A 71 -9.92 3.23 7.67
CA GLY A 71 -10.55 2.10 7.01
C GLY A 71 -10.59 0.86 7.90
N THR A 72 -9.46 0.50 8.48
CA THR A 72 -9.34 -0.65 9.41
C THR A 72 -10.27 -0.48 10.62
N CYS A 73 -10.29 0.70 11.24
CA CYS A 73 -11.15 0.98 12.39
C CYS A 73 -12.64 1.05 12.04
N SER A 74 -12.98 1.39 10.79
CA SER A 74 -14.38 1.48 10.33
C SER A 74 -15.01 0.12 10.08
N VAL A 75 -14.27 -0.84 9.51
CA VAL A 75 -14.83 -2.11 9.04
C VAL A 75 -14.53 -3.29 9.97
N SER A 76 -13.34 -3.39 10.52
CA SER A 76 -12.93 -4.56 11.31
C SER A 76 -13.75 -4.80 12.58
N PRO A 77 -14.17 -3.77 13.35
CA PRO A 77 -15.03 -3.97 14.51
C PRO A 77 -16.39 -4.58 14.15
N LEU A 78 -16.93 -4.28 12.96
CA LEU A 78 -18.19 -4.85 12.49
C LEU A 78 -18.08 -6.34 12.21
N VAL A 79 -16.94 -6.76 11.64
CA VAL A 79 -16.63 -8.19 11.42
C VAL A 79 -16.52 -8.92 12.77
N LEU A 80 -15.79 -8.35 13.74
CA LEU A 80 -15.65 -8.96 15.06
C LEU A 80 -16.99 -9.00 15.82
N ALA A 81 -17.82 -7.97 15.72
CA ALA A 81 -19.16 -7.95 16.29
C ALA A 81 -20.07 -9.00 15.67
N SER A 82 -19.96 -9.25 14.36
CA SER A 82 -20.67 -10.31 13.65
C SER A 82 -20.33 -11.69 14.21
N TYR A 83 -19.04 -11.99 14.42
CA TYR A 83 -18.59 -13.21 15.07
C TYR A 83 -19.05 -13.34 16.52
N HIS A 84 -18.94 -12.26 17.29
CA HIS A 84 -19.33 -12.25 18.71
C HIS A 84 -20.83 -12.51 18.90
N ARG A 85 -21.67 -11.92 18.02
CA ARG A 85 -23.12 -12.09 18.08
C ARG A 85 -23.64 -13.31 17.30
N ASN A 86 -22.75 -14.03 16.63
CA ASN A 86 -23.08 -15.15 15.73
C ASN A 86 -24.17 -14.76 14.71
N ARG A 87 -24.04 -13.57 14.12
CA ARG A 87 -24.99 -13.01 13.14
C ARG A 87 -24.24 -12.52 11.91
N THR A 88 -24.92 -12.61 10.76
CA THR A 88 -24.38 -12.05 9.52
C THR A 88 -24.49 -10.53 9.53
N LEU A 89 -23.69 -9.83 8.71
CA LEU A 89 -23.66 -8.37 8.64
C LEU A 89 -25.03 -7.77 8.25
N THR A 90 -25.78 -8.46 7.39
CA THR A 90 -27.13 -8.03 6.98
C THR A 90 -28.15 -8.11 8.13
N THR A 91 -27.96 -9.03 9.08
CA THR A 91 -28.88 -9.26 10.22
C THR A 91 -28.40 -8.63 11.52
N LEU A 92 -27.17 -8.08 11.54
CA LEU A 92 -26.59 -7.44 12.72
C LEU A 92 -27.37 -6.18 13.14
N ALA A 93 -27.98 -5.47 12.16
CA ALA A 93 -28.96 -4.41 12.41
C ALA A 93 -30.14 -4.55 11.45
N ARG A 94 -31.30 -4.00 11.88
CA ARG A 94 -32.53 -3.98 11.07
C ARG A 94 -32.26 -3.22 9.75
N GLY A 95 -32.77 -3.77 8.64
CA GLY A 95 -32.73 -3.11 7.32
C GLY A 95 -31.43 -3.28 6.52
N GLY A 96 -30.46 -4.10 6.96
CA GLY A 96 -29.26 -4.39 6.17
C GLY A 96 -28.25 -3.23 6.00
N HIS A 97 -28.49 -2.10 6.69
CA HIS A 97 -27.66 -0.88 6.56
C HIS A 97 -26.18 -1.09 6.91
N ILE A 98 -25.88 -2.06 7.80
CA ILE A 98 -24.50 -2.38 8.16
C ILE A 98 -23.74 -2.98 6.97
N CYS A 99 -24.36 -3.86 6.20
CA CYS A 99 -23.75 -4.42 4.98
C CYS A 99 -23.51 -3.31 3.94
N LEU A 100 -24.48 -2.41 3.77
CA LEU A 100 -24.38 -1.27 2.86
C LEU A 100 -23.22 -0.34 3.27
N TYR A 101 -23.15 0.03 4.56
CA TYR A 101 -22.05 0.83 5.11
C TYR A 101 -20.70 0.14 4.94
N PHE A 102 -20.63 -1.16 5.27
CA PHE A 102 -19.40 -1.95 5.16
C PHE A 102 -18.89 -2.00 3.71
N GLY A 103 -19.80 -2.31 2.75
CA GLY A 103 -19.44 -2.33 1.33
C GLY A 103 -18.96 -0.98 0.82
N PHE A 104 -19.67 0.11 1.19
CA PHE A 104 -19.26 1.47 0.87
C PHE A 104 -17.89 1.81 1.49
N ALA A 105 -17.69 1.57 2.79
CA ALA A 105 -16.47 1.89 3.49
C ALA A 105 -15.27 1.12 2.91
N MET A 106 -15.41 -0.18 2.65
CA MET A 106 -14.37 -1.01 2.02
C MET A 106 -13.98 -0.48 0.64
N SER A 107 -14.97 -0.17 -0.20
CA SER A 107 -14.73 0.36 -1.54
C SER A 107 -14.11 1.76 -1.50
N PHE A 108 -14.60 2.63 -0.63
CA PHE A 108 -14.13 4.01 -0.47
C PHE A 108 -12.69 4.07 0.03
N PHE A 109 -12.40 3.44 1.17
CA PHE A 109 -11.04 3.46 1.71
C PHE A 109 -10.06 2.71 0.81
N GLY A 110 -10.48 1.58 0.22
CA GLY A 110 -9.68 0.86 -0.76
C GLY A 110 -9.31 1.73 -1.96
N LEU A 111 -10.28 2.39 -2.60
CA LEU A 111 -10.03 3.26 -3.75
C LEU A 111 -9.18 4.49 -3.37
N ALA A 112 -9.46 5.12 -2.21
CA ALA A 112 -8.67 6.26 -1.73
C ALA A 112 -7.20 5.89 -1.52
N THR A 113 -6.91 4.76 -0.85
CA THR A 113 -5.55 4.21 -0.68
C THR A 113 -4.85 4.02 -2.02
N MET A 114 -5.53 3.41 -3.00
CA MET A 114 -4.98 3.17 -4.34
C MET A 114 -4.64 4.47 -5.07
N LEU A 115 -5.50 5.47 -5.00
CA LEU A 115 -5.27 6.79 -5.60
C LEU A 115 -4.13 7.55 -4.90
N ILE A 116 -3.98 7.41 -3.59
CA ILE A 116 -2.85 7.99 -2.85
C ILE A 116 -1.54 7.33 -3.30
N LEU A 117 -1.48 5.99 -3.40
CA LEU A 117 -0.32 5.27 -3.91
C LEU A 117 0.04 5.68 -5.35
N PHE A 118 -0.96 5.81 -6.22
CA PHE A 118 -0.77 6.33 -7.57
C PHE A 118 -0.19 7.76 -7.56
N THR A 119 -0.72 8.64 -6.70
CA THR A 119 -0.24 10.02 -6.57
C THR A 119 1.20 10.06 -6.05
N MET A 120 1.59 9.17 -5.14
CA MET A 120 2.97 9.02 -4.67
C MET A 120 3.90 8.55 -5.79
N ALA A 121 3.47 7.58 -6.61
CA ALA A 121 4.24 7.10 -7.75
C ALA A 121 4.41 8.19 -8.81
N LEU A 122 3.36 8.96 -9.10
CA LEU A 122 3.37 10.07 -10.03
C LEU A 122 4.29 11.20 -9.53
N GLU A 123 4.22 11.52 -8.25
CA GLU A 123 5.07 12.54 -7.62
C GLU A 123 6.55 12.18 -7.77
N ARG A 124 6.95 10.96 -7.48
CA ARG A 124 8.34 10.50 -7.67
C ARG A 124 8.75 10.47 -9.14
N CYS A 125 7.86 10.04 -10.04
CA CYS A 125 8.10 10.05 -11.48
C CYS A 125 8.38 11.47 -12.00
N LEU A 126 7.62 12.46 -11.56
CA LEU A 126 7.80 13.85 -11.94
C LEU A 126 9.04 14.48 -11.30
N ALA A 127 9.33 14.19 -10.04
CA ALA A 127 10.50 14.69 -9.33
C ALA A 127 11.83 14.28 -10.01
N LEU A 128 11.92 13.04 -10.49
CA LEU A 128 13.12 12.51 -11.12
C LEU A 128 13.12 12.67 -12.65
N GLY A 129 11.96 12.62 -13.29
CA GLY A 129 11.85 12.69 -14.74
C GLY A 129 11.83 14.12 -15.29
N ARG A 130 11.22 15.04 -14.55
CA ARG A 130 11.06 16.45 -14.95
C ARG A 130 11.26 17.40 -13.77
N PRO A 131 12.49 17.54 -13.22
CA PRO A 131 12.75 18.29 -11.98
C PRO A 131 12.35 19.76 -12.08
N TYR A 132 12.54 20.41 -13.21
CA TYR A 132 12.13 21.80 -13.43
C TYR A 132 10.61 22.01 -13.31
N PHE A 133 9.82 21.08 -13.87
CA PHE A 133 8.36 21.10 -13.74
C PHE A 133 7.94 20.85 -12.28
N TYR A 134 8.61 19.90 -11.62
CA TYR A 134 8.36 19.57 -10.22
C TYR A 134 8.58 20.78 -9.30
N GLU A 135 9.70 21.47 -9.42
CA GLU A 135 10.04 22.64 -8.59
C GLU A 135 9.07 23.81 -8.81
N ARG A 136 8.58 23.97 -10.04
CA ARG A 136 7.70 25.09 -10.40
C ARG A 136 6.24 24.88 -9.99
N PHE A 137 5.70 23.66 -10.10
CA PHE A 137 4.28 23.38 -9.97
C PHE A 137 3.91 22.49 -8.78
N LEU A 138 4.83 21.66 -8.28
CA LEU A 138 4.55 20.76 -7.17
C LEU A 138 5.19 21.29 -5.88
N SER A 139 4.33 21.61 -4.93
CA SER A 139 4.69 22.05 -3.60
C SER A 139 3.93 21.20 -2.55
N PRO A 140 4.29 21.25 -1.27
CA PRO A 140 3.49 20.61 -0.22
C PRO A 140 2.03 21.06 -0.21
N ARG A 141 1.74 22.27 -0.71
CA ARG A 141 0.38 22.79 -0.86
C ARG A 141 -0.42 22.03 -1.92
N THR A 142 0.23 21.45 -2.92
CA THR A 142 -0.42 20.59 -3.92
C THR A 142 -1.08 19.39 -3.26
N GLY A 143 -0.49 18.82 -2.19
CA GLY A 143 -1.10 17.76 -1.39
C GLY A 143 -2.42 18.18 -0.71
N LEU A 144 -2.54 19.45 -0.30
CA LEU A 144 -3.76 19.99 0.29
C LEU A 144 -4.92 20.07 -0.70
N VAL A 145 -4.65 20.10 -2.00
CA VAL A 145 -5.66 20.08 -3.08
C VAL A 145 -5.88 18.67 -3.58
N ALA A 146 -4.82 17.88 -3.74
CA ALA A 146 -4.88 16.53 -4.26
C ALA A 146 -5.65 15.58 -3.32
N LEU A 147 -5.41 15.65 -2.01
CA LEU A 147 -6.08 14.76 -1.05
C LEU A 147 -7.60 14.97 -0.98
N PRO A 148 -8.14 16.20 -0.83
CA PRO A 148 -9.58 16.41 -0.93
C PRO A 148 -10.17 15.94 -2.26
N ALA A 149 -9.47 16.16 -3.38
CA ALA A 149 -9.92 15.68 -4.69
C ALA A 149 -9.98 14.15 -4.74
N ILE A 150 -8.99 13.45 -4.20
CA ILE A 150 -8.98 11.98 -4.10
C ILE A 150 -10.18 11.50 -3.27
N TYR A 151 -10.39 12.06 -2.07
CA TYR A 151 -11.48 11.63 -1.21
C TYR A 151 -12.86 11.96 -1.80
N THR A 152 -13.02 13.12 -2.41
CA THR A 152 -14.28 13.52 -3.07
C THR A 152 -14.58 12.60 -4.25
N PHE A 153 -13.58 12.32 -5.10
CA PHE A 153 -13.73 11.39 -6.21
C PHE A 153 -14.08 9.98 -5.71
N SER A 154 -13.37 9.46 -4.70
CA SER A 154 -13.63 8.14 -4.13
C SER A 154 -15.03 8.07 -3.52
N ALA A 155 -15.47 9.10 -2.80
CA ALA A 155 -16.80 9.16 -2.21
C ALA A 155 -17.90 9.20 -3.30
N ALA A 156 -17.76 10.06 -4.30
CA ALA A 156 -18.71 10.16 -5.41
C ALA A 156 -18.81 8.84 -6.18
N PHE A 157 -17.66 8.25 -6.53
CA PHE A 157 -17.60 7.00 -7.27
C PHE A 157 -18.21 5.83 -6.49
N CYS A 158 -17.85 5.65 -5.21
CA CYS A 158 -18.38 4.59 -4.36
C CYS A 158 -19.82 4.83 -3.90
N SER A 159 -20.39 6.03 -4.10
CA SER A 159 -21.79 6.30 -3.86
C SER A 159 -22.72 5.84 -5.00
N LEU A 160 -22.18 5.52 -6.19
CA LEU A 160 -22.98 5.07 -7.33
C LEU A 160 -23.87 3.87 -7.01
N PRO A 161 -23.45 2.83 -6.27
CA PRO A 161 -24.33 1.74 -5.86
C PRO A 161 -25.47 2.18 -4.94
N LEU A 162 -25.28 3.26 -4.16
CA LEU A 162 -26.34 3.82 -3.30
C LEU A 162 -27.41 4.56 -4.13
N LEU A 163 -27.04 5.02 -5.32
CA LEU A 163 -27.91 5.70 -6.28
C LEU A 163 -28.55 4.73 -7.29
N GLY A 164 -28.32 3.42 -7.14
CA GLY A 164 -28.89 2.37 -8.01
C GLY A 164 -28.02 1.93 -9.17
N PHE A 165 -26.79 2.46 -9.30
CA PHE A 165 -25.81 2.00 -10.28
C PHE A 165 -24.84 1.01 -9.65
N GLY A 166 -25.22 -0.26 -9.59
CA GLY A 166 -24.51 -1.32 -8.87
C GLY A 166 -25.20 -1.68 -7.55
N ARG A 167 -24.60 -2.62 -6.83
CA ARG A 167 -25.13 -3.09 -5.55
C ARG A 167 -24.02 -3.56 -4.62
N TYR A 168 -24.16 -3.29 -3.32
CA TYR A 168 -23.37 -3.91 -2.28
C TYR A 168 -24.10 -5.16 -1.77
N VAL A 169 -23.42 -6.31 -1.81
CA VAL A 169 -23.97 -7.60 -1.43
C VAL A 169 -23.11 -8.29 -0.38
N GLN A 170 -23.72 -9.17 0.38
CA GLN A 170 -23.03 -9.98 1.37
C GLN A 170 -22.40 -11.21 0.72
N TYR A 171 -21.16 -11.49 1.05
CA TYR A 171 -20.42 -12.68 0.63
C TYR A 171 -20.39 -13.73 1.74
N CYS A 172 -20.37 -15.02 1.39
CA CYS A 172 -20.20 -16.11 2.34
C CYS A 172 -18.87 -15.98 3.10
N PRO A 173 -18.80 -16.23 4.40
CA PRO A 173 -19.81 -16.81 5.29
C PRO A 173 -20.80 -15.80 5.94
N GLY A 174 -20.91 -14.57 5.44
CA GLY A 174 -21.82 -13.58 5.95
C GLY A 174 -21.16 -12.46 6.76
N THR A 175 -19.83 -12.43 6.83
CA THR A 175 -19.05 -11.44 7.57
C THR A 175 -18.41 -10.36 6.67
N TRP A 176 -18.67 -10.42 5.36
CA TRP A 176 -18.16 -9.49 4.36
C TRP A 176 -19.26 -8.99 3.45
N CYS A 177 -19.21 -7.71 3.13
CA CYS A 177 -20.04 -7.07 2.13
C CYS A 177 -19.17 -6.27 1.17
N PHE A 178 -19.45 -6.39 -0.13
CA PHE A 178 -18.72 -5.68 -1.16
C PHE A 178 -19.56 -5.53 -2.43
N ILE A 179 -18.98 -4.94 -3.47
CA ILE A 179 -19.59 -4.77 -4.79
C ILE A 179 -20.00 -6.13 -5.36
N GLN A 180 -21.20 -6.23 -5.91
CA GLN A 180 -21.71 -7.44 -6.55
C GLN A 180 -20.91 -7.77 -7.81
N MET A 181 -20.27 -8.96 -7.85
CA MET A 181 -19.45 -9.41 -8.97
C MET A 181 -20.14 -10.45 -9.87
N HIS A 182 -21.28 -11.02 -9.46
CA HIS A 182 -21.97 -12.08 -10.20
C HIS A 182 -23.44 -11.73 -10.43
N LEU A 183 -24.02 -12.31 -11.47
CA LEU A 183 -25.41 -12.16 -11.81
C LEU A 183 -26.25 -13.09 -10.91
N ASP A 184 -27.26 -12.54 -10.21
CA ASP A 184 -28.23 -13.36 -9.50
C ASP A 184 -29.20 -13.97 -10.52
N SER A 185 -29.18 -15.29 -10.66
CA SER A 185 -30.06 -16.05 -11.55
C SER A 185 -31.56 -15.93 -11.22
N HIS A 186 -31.90 -15.43 -10.04
CA HIS A 186 -33.27 -15.23 -9.57
C HIS A 186 -33.88 -13.85 -9.85
N GLN A 187 -33.10 -12.90 -10.40
CA GLN A 187 -33.60 -11.55 -10.70
C GLN A 187 -34.14 -11.48 -12.12
N SER A 188 -35.45 -11.53 -12.28
CA SER A 188 -36.18 -11.65 -13.54
C SER A 188 -36.10 -10.44 -14.51
N ASN A 189 -35.44 -9.34 -14.13
CA ASN A 189 -35.26 -8.18 -14.99
C ASN A 189 -33.79 -8.08 -15.44
N GLY A 190 -33.49 -8.61 -16.63
CA GLY A 190 -32.15 -8.69 -17.18
C GLY A 190 -31.38 -7.36 -17.29
N GLU A 191 -32.08 -6.23 -17.49
CA GLU A 191 -31.45 -4.90 -17.54
C GLU A 191 -30.87 -4.45 -16.20
N VAL A 192 -31.60 -4.65 -15.10
CA VAL A 192 -31.17 -4.26 -13.75
C VAL A 192 -30.02 -5.15 -13.27
N ALA A 193 -30.09 -6.45 -13.58
CA ALA A 193 -29.00 -7.38 -13.27
C ALA A 193 -27.71 -7.04 -14.02
N GLY A 194 -27.82 -6.62 -15.30
CA GLY A 194 -26.68 -6.13 -16.08
C GLY A 194 -26.02 -4.90 -15.48
N LEU A 195 -26.80 -3.93 -15.00
CA LEU A 195 -26.31 -2.69 -14.41
C LEU A 195 -25.53 -2.93 -13.10
N ASN A 196 -25.94 -3.90 -12.28
CA ASN A 196 -25.28 -4.24 -11.03
C ASN A 196 -23.86 -4.77 -11.25
N VAL A 197 -23.65 -5.62 -12.24
CA VAL A 197 -22.32 -6.18 -12.57
C VAL A 197 -21.46 -5.17 -13.32
N THR A 198 -22.08 -4.23 -14.05
CA THR A 198 -21.33 -3.17 -14.76
C THR A 198 -20.51 -2.30 -13.81
N PHE A 199 -21.04 -2.00 -12.61
CA PHE A 199 -20.29 -1.23 -11.62
C PHE A 199 -19.06 -1.99 -11.12
N SER A 200 -19.14 -3.31 -10.91
CA SER A 200 -17.96 -4.10 -10.51
C SER A 200 -16.88 -4.11 -11.58
N LEU A 201 -17.26 -4.18 -12.84
CA LEU A 201 -16.32 -4.06 -13.97
C LEU A 201 -15.70 -2.67 -14.06
N LEU A 202 -16.49 -1.62 -13.85
CA LEU A 202 -15.98 -0.24 -13.83
C LEU A 202 -14.96 -0.04 -12.71
N TYR A 203 -15.24 -0.56 -11.50
CA TYR A 203 -14.32 -0.54 -10.37
C TYR A 203 -13.04 -1.36 -10.67
N ALA A 204 -13.19 -2.58 -11.20
CA ALA A 204 -12.07 -3.45 -11.58
C ALA A 204 -11.20 -2.83 -12.70
N THR A 205 -11.84 -2.20 -13.71
CA THR A 205 -11.13 -1.49 -14.79
C THR A 205 -10.35 -0.29 -14.25
N LEU A 206 -10.93 0.47 -13.32
CA LEU A 206 -10.25 1.58 -12.65
C LEU A 206 -9.03 1.08 -11.86
N LEU A 207 -9.16 -0.02 -11.10
CA LEU A 207 -8.03 -0.63 -10.40
C LEU A 207 -6.95 -1.10 -11.38
N LEU A 208 -7.31 -1.77 -12.48
CA LEU A 208 -6.36 -2.20 -13.49
C LEU A 208 -5.62 -1.02 -14.11
N PHE A 209 -6.33 0.06 -14.42
CA PHE A 209 -5.71 1.31 -14.90
C PHE A 209 -4.71 1.87 -13.89
N LEU A 210 -5.07 1.93 -12.61
CA LEU A 210 -4.17 2.40 -11.55
C LEU A 210 -2.95 1.49 -11.39
N ILE A 211 -3.11 0.17 -11.45
CA ILE A 211 -2.00 -0.79 -11.44
C ILE A 211 -1.02 -0.49 -12.56
N LEU A 212 -1.50 -0.39 -13.80
CA LEU A 212 -0.65 -0.12 -14.96
C LEU A 212 0.04 1.24 -14.86
N ALA A 213 -0.68 2.27 -14.43
CA ALA A 213 -0.13 3.62 -14.27
C ALA A 213 0.98 3.67 -13.20
N VAL A 214 0.78 3.02 -12.05
CA VAL A 214 1.80 2.93 -10.99
C VAL A 214 3.03 2.17 -11.46
N LEU A 215 2.85 1.04 -12.15
CA LEU A 215 3.96 0.25 -12.72
C LEU A 215 4.77 1.07 -13.72
N LEU A 216 4.12 1.81 -14.62
CA LEU A 216 4.78 2.69 -15.59
C LEU A 216 5.53 3.84 -14.90
N CYS A 217 4.93 4.46 -13.89
CA CYS A 217 5.61 5.50 -13.10
C CYS A 217 6.87 4.96 -12.42
N ASN A 218 6.79 3.80 -11.78
CA ASN A 218 7.94 3.19 -11.10
C ASN A 218 9.02 2.76 -12.07
N LEU A 219 8.65 2.19 -13.22
CA LEU A 219 9.62 1.87 -14.28
C LEU A 219 10.34 3.13 -14.78
N SER A 220 9.61 4.23 -14.98
CA SER A 220 10.19 5.52 -15.35
C SER A 220 11.18 6.03 -14.30
N VAL A 221 10.84 5.92 -13.01
CA VAL A 221 11.73 6.29 -11.89
C VAL A 221 13.01 5.45 -11.92
N ILE A 222 12.91 4.12 -12.06
CA ILE A 222 14.06 3.20 -12.14
C ILE A 222 14.96 3.58 -13.31
N VAL A 223 14.40 3.79 -14.50
CA VAL A 223 15.17 4.15 -15.70
C VAL A 223 15.87 5.49 -15.52
N ASN A 224 15.21 6.51 -14.97
CA ASN A 224 15.81 7.82 -14.74
C ASN A 224 16.95 7.75 -13.71
N LEU A 225 16.77 7.00 -12.62
CA LEU A 225 17.78 6.79 -11.61
C LEU A 225 19.01 6.04 -12.17
N ALA A 226 18.79 4.98 -12.97
CA ALA A 226 19.84 4.26 -13.66
C ALA A 226 20.62 5.15 -14.64
N ARG A 227 19.93 6.03 -15.38
CA ARG A 227 20.56 7.01 -16.27
C ARG A 227 21.43 8.01 -15.49
N MET A 228 20.95 8.53 -14.37
CA MET A 228 21.72 9.45 -13.51
C MET A 228 22.97 8.77 -12.95
N HIS A 229 22.85 7.52 -12.50
CA HIS A 229 23.97 6.74 -11.98
C HIS A 229 25.05 6.52 -13.05
N ARG A 230 24.65 6.11 -14.26
CA ARG A 230 25.59 5.93 -15.40
C ARG A 230 26.29 7.22 -15.80
N ARG A 231 25.59 8.36 -15.80
CA ARG A 231 26.19 9.67 -16.08
C ARG A 231 27.20 10.07 -15.00
N GLY A 232 26.88 9.86 -13.72
CA GLY A 232 27.80 10.12 -12.61
C GLY A 232 29.07 9.28 -12.66
N GLN A 233 28.99 8.03 -13.09
CA GLN A 233 30.16 7.16 -13.27
C GLN A 233 31.04 7.62 -14.44
N ARG A 234 30.44 8.06 -15.56
CA ARG A 234 31.22 8.59 -16.70
C ARG A 234 32.00 9.85 -16.32
N THR A 235 31.37 10.79 -15.62
CA THR A 235 32.04 12.01 -15.15
C THR A 235 33.20 11.69 -14.20
N ARG A 236 33.04 10.71 -13.31
CA ARG A 236 34.15 10.25 -12.42
C ARG A 236 35.33 9.68 -13.20
N ARG A 237 35.11 8.89 -14.24
CA ARG A 237 36.18 8.32 -15.07
C ARG A 237 36.98 9.37 -15.84
N VAL A 238 36.30 10.44 -16.29
CA VAL A 238 36.95 11.56 -17.02
C VAL A 238 37.81 12.42 -16.06
N THR A 239 37.30 12.67 -14.82
CA THR A 239 38.03 13.49 -13.83
C THR A 239 39.22 12.78 -13.18
N THR A 240 39.33 11.45 -13.26
CA THR A 240 40.45 10.71 -12.73
C THR A 240 41.71 10.83 -13.63
N LEU A 241 41.54 11.33 -14.85
CA LEU A 241 42.63 11.59 -15.80
C LEU A 241 43.21 13.01 -15.72
N GLU A 242 42.57 13.95 -15.03
CA GLU A 242 43.02 15.31 -14.81
C GLU A 242 43.02 15.68 -13.33
N GLN A 243 44.22 15.72 -12.73
CA GLN A 243 44.63 16.34 -11.45
C GLN A 243 43.79 16.16 -10.18
N PRO A 244 44.42 15.95 -9.01
CA PRO A 244 43.75 15.81 -7.71
C PRO A 244 43.36 17.22 -7.18
N ARG A 245 42.16 17.71 -7.49
CA ARG A 245 41.57 18.84 -6.77
C ARG A 245 40.73 18.33 -5.59
N VAL A 246 41.06 18.93 -4.44
CA VAL A 246 40.48 18.77 -3.10
C VAL A 246 38.97 18.52 -3.16
N ALA A 247 38.55 17.35 -2.68
CA ALA A 247 37.18 16.84 -2.72
C ALA A 247 36.38 17.38 -1.54
N THR A 248 35.93 18.62 -1.58
CA THR A 248 34.96 19.19 -0.62
C THR A 248 33.48 19.04 -1.04
N GLY A 249 33.21 18.46 -2.23
CA GLY A 249 31.83 18.37 -2.76
C GLY A 249 31.19 16.98 -2.78
N CYS A 250 31.87 15.91 -2.34
CA CYS A 250 31.42 14.53 -2.55
C CYS A 250 30.29 14.07 -1.61
N GLY A 251 30.17 14.65 -0.41
CA GLY A 251 29.20 14.20 0.59
C GLY A 251 27.73 14.51 0.26
N ARG A 252 27.46 15.63 -0.39
CA ARG A 252 26.08 16.10 -0.62
C ARG A 252 25.35 15.32 -1.72
N ARG A 253 26.04 14.92 -2.80
CA ARG A 253 25.43 14.17 -3.91
C ARG A 253 25.20 12.69 -3.57
N THR A 254 26.11 12.08 -2.81
CA THR A 254 25.98 10.67 -2.40
C THR A 254 24.85 10.49 -1.37
N PHE A 255 24.66 11.44 -0.47
CA PHE A 255 23.57 11.40 0.51
C PHE A 255 22.19 11.57 -0.15
N SER A 256 22.06 12.48 -1.11
CA SER A 256 20.81 12.68 -1.87
C SER A 256 20.44 11.44 -2.69
N MET A 257 21.41 10.75 -3.30
CA MET A 257 21.13 9.54 -4.10
C MET A 257 20.70 8.34 -3.25
N ALA A 258 21.26 8.19 -2.04
CA ALA A 258 20.85 7.14 -1.12
C ALA A 258 19.41 7.35 -0.63
N GLU A 259 19.01 8.59 -0.33
CA GLU A 259 17.66 8.94 0.06
C GLU A 259 16.63 8.65 -1.06
N GLU A 260 16.98 8.95 -2.31
CA GLU A 260 16.13 8.65 -3.48
C GLU A 260 15.99 7.13 -3.72
N ILE A 261 17.06 6.35 -3.49
CA ILE A 261 17.00 4.88 -3.58
C ILE A 261 16.09 4.30 -2.49
N ASP A 262 16.15 4.82 -1.26
CA ASP A 262 15.29 4.36 -0.17
C ASP A 262 13.81 4.65 -0.47
N HIS A 263 13.49 5.82 -1.03
CA HIS A 263 12.13 6.14 -1.49
C HIS A 263 11.67 5.26 -2.65
N LEU A 264 12.56 4.97 -3.59
CA LEU A 264 12.27 4.07 -4.71
C LEU A 264 12.00 2.64 -4.22
N LEU A 265 12.82 2.14 -3.30
CA LEU A 265 12.65 0.81 -2.72
C LEU A 265 11.31 0.70 -2.00
N LEU A 266 10.97 1.69 -1.16
CA LEU A 266 9.68 1.76 -0.48
C LEU A 266 8.52 1.72 -1.49
N LEU A 267 8.54 2.58 -2.49
CA LEU A 267 7.49 2.68 -3.49
C LEU A 267 7.39 1.40 -4.33
N SER A 268 8.52 0.78 -4.68
CA SER A 268 8.54 -0.47 -5.46
C SER A 268 7.91 -1.63 -4.68
N ILE A 269 8.23 -1.78 -3.41
CA ILE A 269 7.66 -2.85 -2.57
C ILE A 269 6.16 -2.61 -2.37
N MET A 270 5.74 -1.39 -2.04
CA MET A 270 4.31 -1.03 -1.94
C MET A 270 3.57 -1.32 -3.26
N THR A 271 4.20 -1.03 -4.41
CA THR A 271 3.60 -1.33 -5.72
C THR A 271 3.45 -2.82 -5.96
N ILE A 272 4.47 -3.62 -5.63
CA ILE A 272 4.40 -5.09 -5.77
C ILE A 272 3.27 -5.64 -4.89
N THR A 273 3.19 -5.19 -3.64
CA THR A 273 2.10 -5.56 -2.72
C THR A 273 0.74 -5.17 -3.29
N PHE A 274 0.62 -3.94 -3.79
CA PHE A 274 -0.59 -3.43 -4.42
C PHE A 274 -1.04 -4.31 -5.60
N VAL A 275 -0.13 -4.68 -6.49
CA VAL A 275 -0.41 -5.55 -7.64
C VAL A 275 -0.90 -6.91 -7.16
N ILE A 276 -0.18 -7.57 -6.25
CA ILE A 276 -0.53 -8.89 -5.72
C ILE A 276 -1.90 -8.86 -5.02
N CYS A 277 -2.19 -7.81 -4.28
CA CYS A 277 -3.45 -7.69 -3.53
C CYS A 277 -4.65 -7.33 -4.40
N SER A 278 -4.46 -6.59 -5.50
CA SER A 278 -5.56 -6.07 -6.32
C SER A 278 -5.90 -6.97 -7.52
N LEU A 279 -4.91 -7.70 -8.06
CA LEU A 279 -5.12 -8.58 -9.23
C LEU A 279 -6.19 -9.65 -9.00
N PRO A 280 -6.24 -10.38 -7.85
CA PRO A 280 -7.25 -11.41 -7.64
C PRO A 280 -8.67 -10.88 -7.78
N PHE A 281 -8.97 -9.71 -7.20
CA PHE A 281 -10.28 -9.07 -7.36
C PHE A 281 -10.56 -8.68 -8.81
N THR A 282 -9.59 -8.07 -9.49
CA THR A 282 -9.73 -7.65 -10.88
C THR A 282 -10.02 -8.85 -11.78
N ILE A 283 -9.26 -9.94 -11.64
CA ILE A 283 -9.46 -11.18 -12.41
C ILE A 283 -10.86 -11.75 -12.14
N ARG A 284 -11.26 -11.86 -10.86
CA ARG A 284 -12.57 -12.42 -10.50
C ARG A 284 -13.73 -11.60 -11.06
N ALA A 285 -13.65 -10.26 -11.02
CA ALA A 285 -14.69 -9.39 -11.58
C ALA A 285 -14.88 -9.62 -13.09
N TYR A 286 -13.80 -9.84 -13.85
CA TYR A 286 -13.88 -10.16 -15.28
C TYR A 286 -14.34 -11.60 -15.52
N VAL A 287 -13.78 -12.57 -14.80
CA VAL A 287 -14.15 -14.00 -14.96
C VAL A 287 -15.64 -14.18 -14.67
N ASN A 288 -16.15 -13.66 -13.56
CA ASN A 288 -17.57 -13.76 -13.19
C ASN A 288 -18.53 -13.13 -14.21
N LYS A 289 -18.04 -12.16 -15.01
CA LYS A 289 -18.84 -11.55 -16.08
C LYS A 289 -18.86 -12.41 -17.35
N PHE A 290 -17.73 -13.03 -17.70
CA PHE A 290 -17.57 -13.65 -19.02
C PHE A 290 -17.77 -15.18 -19.01
N SER A 291 -17.52 -15.86 -17.88
CA SER A 291 -17.61 -17.34 -17.84
C SER A 291 -19.02 -17.86 -17.66
N GLY A 292 -19.97 -17.07 -17.18
CA GLY A 292 -21.35 -17.51 -16.98
C GLY A 292 -21.52 -18.67 -15.97
N GLU A 293 -20.43 -19.06 -15.30
CA GLU A 293 -20.40 -20.14 -14.32
C GLU A 293 -21.11 -19.75 -13.00
N GLU A 294 -21.57 -20.75 -12.25
CA GLU A 294 -22.10 -20.56 -10.90
C GLU A 294 -21.11 -19.80 -10.02
N ALA A 295 -21.63 -18.87 -9.23
CA ALA A 295 -20.81 -18.00 -8.37
C ALA A 295 -19.97 -18.84 -7.37
N ASP A 296 -18.66 -18.82 -7.55
CA ASP A 296 -17.72 -19.46 -6.60
C ASP A 296 -17.40 -18.47 -5.47
N HIS A 297 -18.23 -18.53 -4.44
CA HIS A 297 -18.16 -17.62 -3.29
C HIS A 297 -16.85 -17.73 -2.50
N GLU A 298 -16.16 -18.87 -2.52
CA GLU A 298 -14.91 -19.04 -1.79
C GLU A 298 -13.77 -18.24 -2.43
N TRP A 299 -13.65 -18.31 -3.75
CA TRP A 299 -12.66 -17.53 -4.50
C TRP A 299 -12.95 -16.04 -4.49
N ASP A 300 -14.22 -15.65 -4.52
CA ASP A 300 -14.60 -14.24 -4.42
C ASP A 300 -14.24 -13.67 -3.04
N LEU A 301 -14.51 -14.39 -1.95
CA LEU A 301 -14.11 -13.99 -0.61
C LEU A 301 -12.59 -13.92 -0.46
N LEU A 302 -11.86 -14.87 -1.06
CA LEU A 302 -10.41 -14.88 -1.05
C LEU A 302 -9.86 -13.62 -1.76
N ALA A 303 -10.40 -13.27 -2.93
CA ALA A 303 -10.02 -12.08 -3.67
C ALA A 303 -10.28 -10.79 -2.86
N LEU A 304 -11.40 -10.70 -2.13
CA LEU A 304 -11.71 -9.59 -1.25
C LEU A 304 -10.77 -9.48 -0.05
N ARG A 305 -10.36 -10.61 0.52
CA ARG A 305 -9.34 -10.65 1.59
C ARG A 305 -8.00 -10.15 1.08
N PHE A 306 -7.57 -10.59 -0.10
CA PHE A 306 -6.35 -10.06 -0.73
C PHE A 306 -6.40 -8.55 -0.91
N LEU A 307 -7.52 -8.02 -1.39
CA LEU A 307 -7.69 -6.57 -1.55
C LEU A 307 -7.53 -5.82 -0.21
N SER A 308 -8.00 -6.42 0.90
CA SER A 308 -7.89 -5.83 2.24
C SER A 308 -6.48 -5.93 2.86
N ILE A 309 -5.64 -6.86 2.39
CA ILE A 309 -4.27 -7.04 2.91
C ILE A 309 -3.41 -5.82 2.60
N ASN A 310 -3.69 -5.09 1.52
CA ASN A 310 -2.92 -3.91 1.13
C ASN A 310 -2.80 -2.89 2.27
N SER A 311 -3.92 -2.47 2.85
CA SER A 311 -3.94 -1.52 3.99
C SER A 311 -3.25 -2.03 5.25
N ILE A 312 -3.04 -3.35 5.36
CA ILE A 312 -2.34 -3.98 6.47
C ILE A 312 -0.83 -3.97 6.22
N VAL A 313 -0.39 -4.28 4.99
CA VAL A 313 1.03 -4.45 4.66
C VAL A 313 1.75 -3.13 4.46
N ASP A 314 1.10 -2.14 3.85
CA ASP A 314 1.69 -0.83 3.54
C ASP A 314 2.38 -0.16 4.75
N PRO A 315 1.78 -0.06 5.94
CA PRO A 315 2.44 0.54 7.11
C PRO A 315 3.65 -0.25 7.61
N TRP A 316 3.63 -1.59 7.49
CA TRP A 316 4.78 -2.42 7.85
C TRP A 316 5.94 -2.23 6.89
N VAL A 317 5.68 -2.17 5.59
CA VAL A 317 6.70 -1.86 4.57
C VAL A 317 7.34 -0.50 4.87
N PHE A 318 6.52 0.52 5.15
CA PHE A 318 7.01 1.84 5.53
C PHE A 318 7.85 1.81 6.82
N ALA A 319 7.40 1.11 7.86
CA ALA A 319 8.12 1.02 9.13
C ALA A 319 9.48 0.31 8.97
N ILE A 320 9.51 -0.81 8.23
CA ILE A 320 10.72 -1.63 8.01
C ILE A 320 11.76 -0.90 7.16
N LEU A 321 11.33 -0.18 6.13
CA LEU A 321 12.24 0.52 5.20
C LEU A 321 12.75 1.87 5.72
N ARG A 322 12.37 2.29 6.92
CA ARG A 322 12.96 3.49 7.51
C ARG A 322 14.46 3.33 7.80
N PRO A 323 15.28 4.39 7.53
CA PRO A 323 16.74 4.31 7.68
C PRO A 323 17.25 3.80 9.03
N PRO A 324 16.68 4.17 10.20
CA PRO A 324 17.13 3.64 11.48
C PRO A 324 16.87 2.14 11.62
N LEU A 325 15.72 1.66 11.15
CA LEU A 325 15.36 0.24 11.21
C LEU A 325 16.12 -0.59 10.16
N LEU A 326 16.32 -0.05 8.98
CA LEU A 326 17.15 -0.67 7.92
C LEU A 326 18.61 -0.84 8.39
N ARG A 327 19.18 0.14 9.10
CA ARG A 327 20.53 0.00 9.68
C ARG A 327 20.57 -1.12 10.71
N LEU A 328 19.56 -1.21 11.59
CA LEU A 328 19.44 -2.28 12.56
C LEU A 328 19.31 -3.65 11.87
N LEU A 329 18.44 -3.78 10.88
CA LEU A 329 18.25 -5.01 10.12
C LEU A 329 19.52 -5.43 9.36
N ARG A 330 20.19 -4.48 8.71
CA ARG A 330 21.48 -4.75 8.05
C ARG A 330 22.55 -5.21 9.05
N SER A 331 22.63 -4.58 10.22
CA SER A 331 23.53 -4.99 11.31
C SER A 331 23.25 -6.41 11.76
N VAL A 332 21.99 -6.76 12.03
CA VAL A 332 21.59 -8.11 12.45
C VAL A 332 21.86 -9.16 11.36
N LEU A 333 21.53 -8.86 10.10
CA LEU A 333 21.78 -9.76 8.96
C LEU A 333 23.29 -9.95 8.71
N CYS A 334 24.08 -8.88 8.79
CA CYS A 334 25.53 -8.99 8.66
C CYS A 334 26.15 -9.81 9.81
N CYS A 335 25.66 -9.64 11.05
CA CYS A 335 26.11 -10.48 12.18
C CYS A 335 25.74 -11.95 11.99
N GLN A 336 24.58 -12.27 11.41
CA GLN A 336 24.19 -13.66 11.13
C GLN A 336 25.04 -14.29 10.02
N VAL A 337 25.37 -13.52 8.96
CA VAL A 337 26.22 -14.02 7.86
C VAL A 337 27.65 -14.27 8.33
N THR A 338 28.18 -13.48 9.27
CA THR A 338 29.51 -13.72 9.86
C THR A 338 29.52 -14.88 10.85
N ALA A 339 28.40 -15.19 11.50
CA ALA A 339 28.28 -16.33 12.43
C ALA A 339 28.13 -17.70 11.71
N THR A 340 27.78 -17.73 10.44
CA THR A 340 27.62 -18.96 9.63
C THR A 340 28.82 -19.30 8.74
N ALA A 341 29.89 -18.48 8.72
CA ALA A 341 31.10 -18.80 7.97
C ALA A 341 32.00 -19.76 8.78
N PRO A 342 32.35 -20.97 8.28
CA PRO A 342 33.23 -21.87 8.97
C PRO A 342 34.64 -21.23 9.04
N HIS A 343 35.29 -21.40 10.19
CA HIS A 343 36.65 -20.95 10.48
C HIS A 343 37.63 -21.32 9.36
N GLY A 344 38.10 -20.32 8.62
CA GLY A 344 39.08 -20.51 7.58
C GLY A 344 39.64 -19.20 7.07
N ARG A 345 40.82 -18.80 7.64
CA ARG A 345 41.81 -17.82 7.16
C ARG A 345 41.47 -16.34 6.96
N ALA A 346 41.96 -15.56 7.90
CA ALA A 346 42.63 -14.25 7.75
C ALA A 346 42.30 -13.40 6.50
N ALA A 347 41.28 -12.52 6.63
CA ALA A 347 41.16 -11.31 5.84
C ALA A 347 40.64 -10.14 6.73
N ALA A 348 41.40 -9.83 7.78
CA ALA A 348 40.94 -8.92 8.84
C ALA A 348 41.36 -7.44 8.73
N PRO A 349 42.12 -6.89 7.75
CA PRO A 349 42.46 -5.46 7.83
C PRO A 349 41.61 -4.52 6.97
N ALA A 350 40.84 -5.02 5.99
CA ALA A 350 40.12 -4.13 5.08
C ALA A 350 38.72 -3.68 5.65
N VAL A 351 38.02 -4.57 6.35
CA VAL A 351 36.69 -4.28 6.91
C VAL A 351 36.80 -3.40 8.16
N ALA A 352 37.84 -3.62 9.01
CA ALA A 352 38.09 -2.78 10.18
C ALA A 352 38.47 -1.33 9.78
N LYS A 353 39.20 -1.12 8.68
CA LYS A 353 39.52 0.21 8.16
C LYS A 353 38.29 0.92 7.55
N LEU A 354 37.35 0.17 7.01
CA LEU A 354 36.06 0.76 6.50
C LEU A 354 35.13 1.15 7.64
N ALA A 355 35.04 0.32 8.68
CA ALA A 355 34.26 0.62 9.89
C ALA A 355 34.82 1.83 10.65
N ALA A 356 36.14 1.90 10.85
CA ALA A 356 36.81 3.03 11.49
C ALA A 356 36.67 4.34 10.69
N ARG A 357 36.65 4.29 9.35
CA ARG A 357 36.36 5.48 8.52
C ARG A 357 34.92 5.95 8.62
N LEU A 358 33.97 5.07 8.85
CA LEU A 358 32.55 5.42 9.03
C LEU A 358 32.29 6.02 10.41
N ASP A 359 32.97 5.53 11.45
CA ASP A 359 32.92 6.09 12.80
C ASP A 359 33.58 7.47 12.90
N LEU A 360 34.72 7.66 12.19
CA LEU A 360 35.37 8.98 12.15
C LEU A 360 34.53 10.03 11.39
N CYS A 361 33.74 9.65 10.39
CA CYS A 361 32.78 10.54 9.74
C CYS A 361 31.59 10.87 10.63
N GLY A 362 31.21 9.98 11.56
CA GLY A 362 30.16 10.21 12.56
C GLY A 362 30.58 11.18 13.66
N GLN A 363 31.80 11.08 14.15
CA GLN A 363 32.33 11.93 15.23
C GLN A 363 32.66 13.37 14.81
N LEU A 364 33.00 13.61 13.54
CA LEU A 364 33.23 14.96 13.02
C LEU A 364 31.94 15.77 12.82
N GLN A 365 30.77 15.14 12.99
CA GLN A 365 29.47 15.81 12.86
C GLN A 365 28.84 16.18 14.23
N GLU A 366 29.44 15.75 15.34
CA GLU A 366 28.93 16.03 16.70
C GLU A 366 29.65 17.16 17.45
N ASN A 367 30.68 17.79 16.89
CA ASN A 367 31.38 18.87 17.54
C ASN A 367 31.41 20.15 16.68
N PRO A 368 30.44 21.05 16.79
CA PRO A 368 30.57 22.43 16.41
C PRO A 368 30.88 23.23 17.67
N ALA A 369 32.11 23.40 18.05
CA ALA A 369 32.46 24.31 19.11
C ALA A 369 33.74 25.07 18.81
N SER A 370 33.64 26.35 19.03
CA SER A 370 34.55 27.47 19.11
C SER A 370 34.88 28.17 17.82
#